data_a8e06c42e007251a8bb4d71abcea72a6
#
_entry.id   a8e06c42e007251a8bb4d71abcea72a6
#
_cell.length_a   1.000
_cell.length_b   1.000
_cell.length_c   1.000
_cell.angle_alpha   90.00
_cell.angle_beta   90.00
_cell.angle_gamma   90.00
#
_symmetry.space_group_name_H-M   'P 1'
#
loop_
_entity.id
_entity.type
_entity.pdbx_description
1 polymer ?
#
loop_
_entity_poly.entity_id
_entity_poly.type
_entity_poly.pdbx_seq_one_letter_code
_entity_poly.pdbx_strand_id
1 'polypeptide(L)'
;MERTVRFLLNGEVSQATLPSGLAVLDLLRRERRLPGTREGCREGDCGACLVLLGEPQGAEVRYRPVNSCLLPLGELEGRHLVTIEGLNPPSAPGPAPALNPIQESFVLEGATQCGFCTPGFIVALTGYFLGSESPDPESAEDAVAGNLCRCTGYASIRRAIARLLEQHRALPAGPALERCVGWGIVQPWMREAPARLKAMGPAAPAPASAAGAAGPGATAVPVLVAGGTDLFVQRPESLQDAPLVFLSEQDLGRTWVRDGRRYLGAMLPMEDLCGVPPFADYLSCVASGPVRHRATVGGNLVNASPIGDFTIMLLALGAVLGIRGPAAAGIAALRELPLRDFYRGYKKLDLAEGEVVEWVAFAEPGDAGFHFEKVGRRRHLDIASVNAAVFLRLDGGRIQEARLAAGGVAPVPLLLARASEALRGCWIDPQALPQTLRRALGLAQEESVPISDVRGSASYKRRLLKHLLVAAFLRLQPREIPEETALALLDGPTAGGPA
;
A
#
# COMPACT_ATOMS: atom_id res chain seq x y z
N MET A 1 18.86 -17.45 -9.14
CA MET A 1 19.75 -17.19 -10.30
C MET A 1 20.47 -15.86 -10.08
N GLU A 2 21.79 -15.83 -10.27
CA GLU A 2 22.55 -14.59 -10.20
C GLU A 2 22.24 -13.70 -11.41
N ARG A 3 22.11 -12.41 -11.13
CA ARG A 3 21.92 -11.36 -12.14
C ARG A 3 22.89 -10.20 -11.79
N THR A 4 23.51 -9.63 -12.79
CA THR A 4 24.24 -8.38 -12.62
C THR A 4 23.28 -7.22 -12.66
N VAL A 5 23.21 -6.46 -11.57
CA VAL A 5 22.32 -5.31 -11.40
C VAL A 5 23.18 -4.05 -11.25
N ARG A 6 22.88 -3.00 -12.02
CA ARG A 6 23.57 -1.71 -11.99
C ARG A 6 22.64 -0.63 -11.45
N PHE A 7 23.10 0.12 -10.47
CA PHE A 7 22.29 1.15 -9.77
C PHE A 7 23.18 2.26 -9.22
N LEU A 8 22.58 3.36 -8.84
CA LEU A 8 23.28 4.35 -8.01
C LEU A 8 23.13 3.96 -6.53
N LEU A 9 24.20 3.97 -5.77
CA LEU A 9 24.20 3.82 -4.32
C LEU A 9 24.78 5.08 -3.70
N ASN A 10 23.95 5.84 -3.01
CA ASN A 10 24.32 7.15 -2.49
C ASN A 10 24.88 8.03 -3.63
N GLY A 11 26.09 8.52 -3.53
CA GLY A 11 26.71 9.35 -4.55
C GLY A 11 27.44 8.59 -5.68
N GLU A 12 27.40 7.25 -5.78
CA GLU A 12 28.26 6.48 -6.67
C GLU A 12 27.52 5.45 -7.53
N VAL A 13 28.04 5.15 -8.71
CA VAL A 13 27.59 4.02 -9.53
C VAL A 13 28.04 2.73 -8.87
N SER A 14 27.11 1.81 -8.66
CA SER A 14 27.37 0.51 -8.05
C SER A 14 26.86 -0.62 -8.93
N GLN A 15 27.49 -1.78 -8.79
CA GLN A 15 27.09 -3.01 -9.47
C GLN A 15 27.15 -4.18 -8.50
N ALA A 16 26.20 -5.10 -8.60
CA ALA A 16 26.20 -6.34 -7.83
C ALA A 16 25.82 -7.51 -8.74
N THR A 17 26.59 -8.62 -8.65
CA THR A 17 26.26 -9.89 -9.33
C THR A 17 25.91 -10.89 -8.25
N LEU A 18 24.61 -11.00 -7.95
CA LEU A 18 24.05 -11.78 -6.84
C LEU A 18 22.65 -12.27 -7.24
N PRO A 19 22.04 -13.19 -6.46
CA PRO A 19 20.66 -13.61 -6.69
C PRO A 19 19.70 -12.42 -6.75
N SER A 20 18.89 -12.33 -7.81
CA SER A 20 17.97 -11.22 -8.03
C SER A 20 16.90 -11.09 -6.92
N GLY A 21 16.61 -12.18 -6.21
CA GLY A 21 15.72 -12.23 -5.06
C GLY A 21 16.38 -11.93 -3.72
N LEU A 22 17.67 -11.63 -3.67
CA LEU A 22 18.33 -11.19 -2.43
C LEU A 22 17.69 -9.89 -1.94
N ALA A 23 17.33 -9.81 -0.65
CA ALA A 23 16.81 -8.57 -0.09
C ALA A 23 17.90 -7.47 -0.09
N VAL A 24 17.52 -6.26 -0.49
CA VAL A 24 18.44 -5.09 -0.50
C VAL A 24 19.02 -4.81 0.89
N LEU A 25 18.28 -5.12 1.95
CA LEU A 25 18.80 -5.05 3.32
C LEU A 25 20.07 -5.90 3.51
N ASP A 26 20.08 -7.13 2.97
CA ASP A 26 21.22 -8.04 3.07
C ASP A 26 22.40 -7.55 2.21
N LEU A 27 22.13 -7.06 0.99
CA LEU A 27 23.13 -6.39 0.17
C LEU A 27 23.83 -5.24 0.93
N LEU A 28 23.04 -4.35 1.52
CA LEU A 28 23.57 -3.19 2.23
C LEU A 28 24.42 -3.59 3.43
N ARG A 29 23.90 -4.49 4.28
CA ARG A 29 24.54 -4.83 5.55
C ARG A 29 25.71 -5.79 5.40
N ARG A 30 25.59 -6.81 4.53
CA ARG A 30 26.59 -7.89 4.41
C ARG A 30 27.63 -7.60 3.35
N GLU A 31 27.18 -7.14 2.16
CA GLU A 31 28.08 -6.94 1.02
C GLU A 31 28.69 -5.53 0.98
N ARG A 32 27.89 -4.50 1.27
CA ARG A 32 28.32 -3.10 1.23
C ARG A 32 28.80 -2.55 2.57
N ARG A 33 28.61 -3.29 3.65
CA ARG A 33 28.98 -2.91 5.03
C ARG A 33 28.43 -1.55 5.45
N LEU A 34 27.17 -1.27 5.05
CA LEU A 34 26.39 -0.10 5.41
C LEU A 34 25.39 -0.46 6.52
N PRO A 35 25.80 -0.52 7.81
CA PRO A 35 25.00 -1.04 8.91
C PRO A 35 23.98 -0.05 9.46
N GLY A 36 23.97 1.20 9.00
CA GLY A 36 23.02 2.23 9.42
C GLY A 36 21.58 1.87 9.07
N THR A 37 21.35 1.18 7.95
CA THR A 37 20.08 0.53 7.64
C THR A 37 19.91 -0.69 8.56
N ARG A 38 18.95 -0.63 9.49
CA ARG A 38 18.80 -1.62 10.59
C ARG A 38 17.88 -2.77 10.22
N GLU A 39 18.17 -3.95 10.75
CA GLU A 39 17.32 -5.13 10.64
C GLU A 39 16.46 -5.29 11.90
N GLY A 40 15.13 -5.13 11.78
CA GLY A 40 14.20 -5.33 12.89
C GLY A 40 13.27 -6.53 12.65
N CYS A 41 12.16 -6.34 11.93
CA CYS A 41 11.10 -7.34 11.78
C CYS A 41 11.20 -8.23 10.52
N ARG A 42 11.79 -7.74 9.43
CA ARG A 42 11.74 -8.35 8.08
C ARG A 42 10.32 -8.53 7.49
N GLU A 43 9.34 -7.80 8.02
CA GLU A 43 7.92 -7.91 7.64
C GLU A 43 7.34 -6.57 7.15
N GLY A 44 8.16 -5.50 7.08
CA GLY A 44 7.70 -4.16 6.70
C GLY A 44 7.06 -3.36 7.83
N ASP A 45 6.94 -3.93 9.04
CA ASP A 45 6.17 -3.37 10.15
C ASP A 45 6.92 -2.37 11.03
N CYS A 46 8.26 -2.42 11.06
CA CYS A 46 9.02 -1.63 12.05
C CYS A 46 9.70 -0.38 11.50
N GLY A 47 9.85 -0.26 10.19
CA GLY A 47 10.49 0.89 9.52
C GLY A 47 11.99 1.07 9.81
N ALA A 48 12.65 0.16 10.55
CA ALA A 48 14.07 0.30 10.87
C ALA A 48 15.01 0.12 9.67
N CYS A 49 14.52 -0.55 8.61
CA CYS A 49 15.26 -0.86 7.39
C CYS A 49 14.98 0.12 6.24
N LEU A 50 14.38 1.28 6.49
CA LEU A 50 14.02 2.22 5.43
C LEU A 50 15.24 2.73 4.68
N VAL A 51 15.06 2.84 3.36
CA VAL A 51 15.96 3.49 2.39
C VAL A 51 15.12 4.36 1.47
N LEU A 52 15.73 5.34 0.80
CA LEU A 52 15.07 6.05 -0.29
C LEU A 52 15.36 5.30 -1.59
N LEU A 53 14.28 4.95 -2.30
CA LEU A 53 14.37 4.43 -3.66
C LEU A 53 14.01 5.55 -4.63
N GLY A 54 14.97 5.94 -5.46
CA GLY A 54 14.79 6.91 -6.53
C GLY A 54 14.50 6.21 -7.85
N GLU A 55 13.35 6.51 -8.44
CA GLU A 55 12.90 5.96 -9.71
C GLU A 55 12.91 7.08 -10.78
N PRO A 56 13.50 6.84 -11.98
CA PRO A 56 13.45 7.81 -13.07
C PRO A 56 11.99 8.13 -13.45
N GLN A 57 11.68 9.42 -13.51
CA GLN A 57 10.36 9.90 -13.95
C GLN A 57 10.54 11.07 -14.93
N GLY A 58 10.64 10.76 -16.22
CA GLY A 58 10.96 11.74 -17.23
C GLY A 58 12.36 12.33 -17.05
N ALA A 59 12.46 13.64 -16.79
CA ALA A 59 13.71 14.34 -16.56
C ALA A 59 14.15 14.36 -15.07
N GLU A 60 13.34 13.84 -14.18
CA GLU A 60 13.54 13.89 -12.74
C GLU A 60 13.68 12.48 -12.14
N VAL A 61 14.00 12.42 -10.86
CA VAL A 61 14.01 11.19 -10.07
C VAL A 61 13.03 11.38 -8.90
N ARG A 62 12.04 10.52 -8.83
CA ARG A 62 11.10 10.48 -7.71
C ARG A 62 11.64 9.59 -6.60
N TYR A 63 11.81 10.14 -5.42
CA TYR A 63 12.29 9.43 -4.25
C TYR A 63 11.16 9.00 -3.33
N ARG A 64 11.18 7.74 -2.91
CA ARG A 64 10.19 7.17 -1.97
C ARG A 64 10.89 6.40 -0.86
N PRO A 65 10.53 6.57 0.43
CA PRO A 65 11.00 5.69 1.48
C PRO A 65 10.35 4.31 1.32
N VAL A 66 11.18 3.27 1.28
CA VAL A 66 10.75 1.87 1.12
C VAL A 66 11.46 0.95 2.10
N ASN A 67 10.84 -0.17 2.42
CA ASN A 67 11.42 -1.20 3.29
C ASN A 67 12.44 -2.04 2.52
N SER A 68 13.74 -1.87 2.78
CA SER A 68 14.80 -2.63 2.09
C SER A 68 14.76 -4.14 2.37
N CYS A 69 14.14 -4.57 3.46
CA CYS A 69 13.92 -5.99 3.75
C CYS A 69 12.91 -6.66 2.82
N LEU A 70 12.03 -5.89 2.17
CA LEU A 70 11.01 -6.34 1.22
C LEU A 70 11.32 -5.94 -0.23
N LEU A 71 12.47 -5.31 -0.47
CA LEU A 71 12.92 -4.86 -1.78
C LEU A 71 13.93 -5.87 -2.33
N PRO A 72 13.64 -6.60 -3.42
CA PRO A 72 14.59 -7.51 -4.04
C PRO A 72 15.67 -6.75 -4.82
N LEU A 73 16.87 -7.33 -4.89
CA LEU A 73 18.02 -6.76 -5.60
C LEU A 73 17.69 -6.46 -7.08
N GLY A 74 16.97 -7.36 -7.75
CA GLY A 74 16.61 -7.18 -9.15
C GLY A 74 15.84 -5.90 -9.45
N GLU A 75 15.13 -5.37 -8.47
CA GLU A 75 14.40 -4.09 -8.57
C GLU A 75 15.29 -2.84 -8.50
N LEU A 76 16.60 -2.98 -8.23
CA LEU A 76 17.51 -1.84 -8.22
C LEU A 76 18.02 -1.47 -9.60
N GLU A 77 17.84 -2.31 -10.63
CA GLU A 77 18.35 -2.04 -11.98
C GLU A 77 17.89 -0.66 -12.49
N GLY A 78 18.84 0.20 -12.83
CA GLY A 78 18.59 1.55 -13.32
C GLY A 78 17.94 2.51 -12.31
N ARG A 79 17.99 2.20 -11.00
CA ARG A 79 17.42 3.03 -9.92
C ARG A 79 18.50 3.61 -9.01
N HIS A 80 18.09 4.55 -8.16
CA HIS A 80 18.94 5.20 -7.18
C HIS A 80 18.57 4.75 -5.76
N LEU A 81 19.50 4.16 -5.04
CA LEU A 81 19.34 3.75 -3.65
C LEU A 81 20.09 4.71 -2.73
N VAL A 82 19.40 5.38 -1.82
CA VAL A 82 20.00 6.27 -0.82
C VAL A 82 19.74 5.71 0.58
N THR A 83 20.84 5.49 1.31
CA THR A 83 20.82 5.01 2.69
C THR A 83 21.04 6.16 3.67
N ILE A 84 20.90 5.90 4.96
CA ILE A 84 21.16 6.90 6.00
C ILE A 84 22.60 7.46 5.92
N GLU A 85 23.56 6.62 5.54
CA GLU A 85 24.94 7.04 5.35
C GLU A 85 25.09 8.07 4.23
N GLY A 86 24.28 7.97 3.17
CA GLY A 86 24.25 8.91 2.05
C GLY A 86 23.57 10.25 2.37
N LEU A 87 22.84 10.35 3.47
CA LEU A 87 22.19 11.60 3.91
C LEU A 87 23.13 12.48 4.74
N ASN A 88 24.19 11.92 5.27
CA ASN A 88 25.15 12.68 6.05
C ASN A 88 26.05 13.53 5.13
N PRO A 89 26.33 14.79 5.47
CA PRO A 89 27.33 15.55 4.76
C PRO A 89 28.70 14.85 4.86
N PRO A 90 29.56 15.00 3.85
CA PRO A 90 30.93 14.50 3.94
C PRO A 90 31.57 14.97 5.25
N SER A 91 32.20 14.06 5.97
CA SER A 91 32.85 14.39 7.25
C SER A 91 33.89 15.51 6.99
N ALA A 92 33.63 16.70 7.54
CA ALA A 92 34.66 17.69 7.66
C ALA A 92 35.79 17.14 8.57
N PRO A 93 37.06 17.50 8.34
CA PRO A 93 38.10 17.13 9.26
C PRO A 93 37.78 17.67 10.66
N GLY A 94 37.38 16.79 11.58
CA GLY A 94 36.97 17.16 12.93
C GLY A 94 36.50 15.97 13.76
N PRO A 95 36.37 16.12 15.07
CA PRO A 95 36.11 15.01 16.00
C PRO A 95 34.66 14.45 15.92
N ALA A 96 33.74 15.12 15.26
CA ALA A 96 32.36 14.65 15.10
C ALA A 96 31.84 14.88 13.67
N PRO A 97 31.13 13.92 13.07
CA PRO A 97 30.45 14.14 11.79
C PRO A 97 29.37 15.23 11.93
N ALA A 98 29.25 16.09 10.93
CA ALA A 98 28.17 17.06 10.87
C ALA A 98 26.81 16.34 10.78
N LEU A 99 25.87 16.77 11.59
CA LEU A 99 24.48 16.27 11.54
C LEU A 99 23.70 17.08 10.48
N ASN A 100 22.82 16.42 9.75
CA ASN A 100 21.84 17.12 8.95
C ASN A 100 20.70 17.68 9.83
N PRO A 101 19.89 18.64 9.35
CA PRO A 101 18.84 19.28 10.15
C PRO A 101 17.83 18.33 10.79
N ILE A 102 17.50 17.21 10.12
CA ILE A 102 16.59 16.20 10.70
C ILE A 102 17.26 15.51 11.89
N GLN A 103 18.52 15.10 11.73
CA GLN A 103 19.28 14.46 12.80
C GLN A 103 19.50 15.41 13.99
N GLU A 104 19.82 16.67 13.71
CA GLU A 104 19.96 17.71 14.73
C GLU A 104 18.67 17.91 15.52
N SER A 105 17.51 18.01 14.84
CA SER A 105 16.22 18.13 15.49
C SER A 105 15.91 16.94 16.40
N PHE A 106 16.28 15.73 16.00
CA PHE A 106 16.14 14.54 16.85
C PHE A 106 17.01 14.58 18.10
N VAL A 107 18.21 15.12 18.01
CA VAL A 107 19.11 15.30 19.15
C VAL A 107 18.55 16.37 20.10
N LEU A 108 18.19 17.53 19.58
CA LEU A 108 17.72 18.68 20.36
C LEU A 108 16.42 18.39 21.11
N GLU A 109 15.52 17.62 20.52
CA GLU A 109 14.23 17.26 21.13
C GLU A 109 14.27 15.96 21.96
N GLY A 110 15.45 15.32 22.08
CA GLY A 110 15.57 14.04 22.77
C GLY A 110 14.77 12.91 22.10
N ALA A 111 14.65 12.96 20.77
CA ALA A 111 13.86 12.00 19.97
C ALA A 111 14.63 10.70 19.70
N THR A 112 15.77 10.50 20.30
CA THR A 112 16.59 9.29 20.21
C THR A 112 17.07 8.86 21.59
N GLN A 113 17.04 7.54 21.89
CA GLN A 113 17.59 6.95 23.11
C GLN A 113 18.56 5.82 22.73
N CYS A 114 18.05 4.60 22.48
CA CYS A 114 18.92 3.50 22.04
C CYS A 114 19.45 3.66 20.61
N GLY A 115 18.86 4.54 19.80
CA GLY A 115 19.29 4.85 18.43
C GLY A 115 18.91 3.82 17.38
N PHE A 116 18.28 2.69 17.74
CA PHE A 116 18.01 1.61 16.78
C PHE A 116 17.02 2.01 15.66
N CYS A 117 15.91 2.65 16.01
CA CYS A 117 14.89 3.09 15.06
C CYS A 117 15.23 4.43 14.37
N THR A 118 16.16 5.22 14.91
CA THR A 118 16.45 6.58 14.49
C THR A 118 16.77 6.69 12.99
N PRO A 119 17.63 5.86 12.40
CA PRO A 119 17.91 5.93 10.95
C PRO A 119 16.65 5.82 10.09
N GLY A 120 15.73 4.91 10.46
CA GLY A 120 14.45 4.74 9.74
C GLY A 120 13.57 5.99 9.79
N PHE A 121 13.46 6.64 10.95
CA PHE A 121 12.73 7.91 11.08
C PHE A 121 13.36 9.03 10.24
N ILE A 122 14.68 9.14 10.25
CA ILE A 122 15.42 10.15 9.45
C ILE A 122 15.12 9.94 7.96
N VAL A 123 15.22 8.70 7.46
CA VAL A 123 14.94 8.37 6.05
C VAL A 123 13.46 8.63 5.70
N ALA A 124 12.53 8.27 6.58
CA ALA A 124 11.10 8.52 6.37
C ALA A 124 10.80 10.02 6.21
N LEU A 125 11.31 10.85 7.14
CA LEU A 125 11.13 12.30 7.09
C LEU A 125 11.87 12.94 5.89
N THR A 126 13.05 12.45 5.53
CA THR A 126 13.73 12.92 4.31
C THR A 126 12.89 12.65 3.07
N GLY A 127 12.31 11.45 2.94
CA GLY A 127 11.41 11.11 1.83
C GLY A 127 10.13 11.95 1.83
N TYR A 128 9.59 12.24 3.00
CA TYR A 128 8.43 13.12 3.15
C TYR A 128 8.71 14.52 2.62
N PHE A 129 9.82 15.16 3.04
CA PHE A 129 10.17 16.51 2.57
C PHE A 129 10.55 16.56 1.09
N LEU A 130 11.10 15.47 0.54
CA LEU A 130 11.37 15.35 -0.91
C LEU A 130 10.08 15.20 -1.74
N GLY A 131 9.03 14.65 -1.18
CA GLY A 131 7.76 14.39 -1.87
C GLY A 131 6.65 15.41 -1.59
N SER A 132 6.83 16.31 -0.60
CA SER A 132 5.79 17.26 -0.20
C SER A 132 6.09 18.68 -0.67
N GLU A 133 5.13 19.28 -1.37
CA GLU A 133 5.19 20.70 -1.73
C GLU A 133 4.79 21.62 -0.55
N SER A 134 3.86 21.16 0.27
CA SER A 134 3.30 21.89 1.41
C SER A 134 3.25 21.00 2.66
N PRO A 135 4.38 20.79 3.34
CA PRO A 135 4.44 19.97 4.53
C PRO A 135 3.56 20.51 5.67
N ASP A 136 2.79 19.61 6.29
CA ASP A 136 1.90 19.88 7.42
C ASP A 136 2.07 18.82 8.53
N PRO A 137 1.57 19.09 9.76
CA PRO A 137 1.77 18.19 10.90
C PRO A 137 1.15 16.80 10.73
N GLU A 138 -0.05 16.70 10.15
CA GLU A 138 -0.77 15.45 10.04
C GLU A 138 -0.08 14.51 9.03
N SER A 139 0.24 15.01 7.84
CA SER A 139 0.95 14.24 6.81
C SER A 139 2.39 13.90 7.22
N ALA A 140 3.06 14.75 8.01
CA ALA A 140 4.39 14.44 8.54
C ALA A 140 4.36 13.34 9.60
N GLU A 141 3.34 13.30 10.47
CA GLU A 141 3.12 12.20 11.41
C GLU A 141 2.75 10.90 10.68
N ASP A 142 1.92 10.98 9.66
CA ASP A 142 1.56 9.82 8.82
C ASP A 142 2.77 9.25 8.06
N ALA A 143 3.69 10.09 7.60
CA ALA A 143 4.92 9.65 6.93
C ALA A 143 5.81 8.75 7.82
N VAL A 144 5.76 8.94 9.14
CA VAL A 144 6.50 8.12 10.11
C VAL A 144 5.65 7.05 10.80
N ALA A 145 4.36 6.91 10.45
CA ALA A 145 3.47 5.94 11.07
C ALA A 145 3.92 4.48 10.87
N GLY A 146 4.75 4.21 9.86
CA GLY A 146 5.40 2.92 9.62
C GLY A 146 6.66 2.67 10.43
N ASN A 147 7.05 3.58 11.35
CA ASN A 147 8.26 3.47 12.14
C ASN A 147 7.93 3.18 13.61
N LEU A 148 8.48 2.10 14.15
CA LEU A 148 8.29 1.71 15.56
C LEU A 148 9.45 2.18 16.45
N CYS A 149 9.11 2.92 17.50
CA CYS A 149 10.02 3.25 18.60
C CYS A 149 9.47 2.71 19.92
N ARG A 150 10.29 2.00 20.68
CA ARG A 150 9.90 1.48 22.01
C ARG A 150 10.32 2.40 23.16
N CYS A 151 11.30 3.27 22.94
CA CYS A 151 11.97 4.00 24.02
C CYS A 151 11.32 5.36 24.33
N THR A 152 10.98 6.15 23.28
CA THR A 152 10.66 7.59 23.43
C THR A 152 9.19 7.89 23.75
N GLY A 153 8.29 6.93 23.58
CA GLY A 153 6.85 7.18 23.68
C GLY A 153 6.30 8.14 22.61
N TYR A 154 7.09 8.42 21.54
CA TYR A 154 6.78 9.26 20.38
C TYR A 154 6.63 10.76 20.64
N ALA A 155 6.42 11.22 21.87
CA ALA A 155 6.20 12.65 22.16
C ALA A 155 7.38 13.53 21.72
N SER A 156 8.62 13.07 21.96
CA SER A 156 9.83 13.78 21.53
C SER A 156 10.00 13.75 19.99
N ILE A 157 9.60 12.65 19.34
CA ILE A 157 9.61 12.56 17.86
C ILE A 157 8.64 13.57 17.26
N ARG A 158 7.43 13.70 17.82
CA ARG A 158 6.46 14.73 17.40
C ARG A 158 6.99 16.16 17.57
N ARG A 159 7.69 16.45 18.67
CA ARG A 159 8.35 17.75 18.83
C ARG A 159 9.44 17.98 17.79
N ALA A 160 10.24 16.96 17.47
CA ALA A 160 11.23 17.05 16.40
C ALA A 160 10.59 17.33 15.04
N ILE A 161 9.46 16.66 14.72
CA ILE A 161 8.67 16.95 13.51
C ILE A 161 8.15 18.39 13.51
N ALA A 162 7.56 18.87 14.60
CA ALA A 162 7.07 20.23 14.71
C ALA A 162 8.19 21.27 14.47
N ARG A 163 9.36 21.05 15.07
CA ARG A 163 10.56 21.88 14.86
C ARG A 163 11.01 21.89 13.39
N LEU A 164 11.00 20.74 12.73
CA LEU A 164 11.35 20.62 11.30
C LEU A 164 10.35 21.37 10.41
N LEU A 165 9.07 21.31 10.71
CA LEU A 165 8.04 22.05 9.97
C LEU A 165 8.20 23.57 10.12
N GLU A 166 8.58 24.06 11.30
CA GLU A 166 8.92 25.48 11.51
C GLU A 166 10.13 25.89 10.69
N GLN A 167 11.22 25.09 10.70
CA GLN A 167 12.39 25.35 9.89
C GLN A 167 12.06 25.35 8.39
N HIS A 168 11.25 24.39 7.94
CA HIS A 168 10.85 24.28 6.54
C HIS A 168 10.06 25.52 6.07
N ARG A 169 9.18 26.07 6.91
CA ARG A 169 8.39 27.30 6.58
C ARG A 169 9.28 28.52 6.29
N ALA A 170 10.47 28.54 6.86
CA ALA A 170 11.45 29.62 6.65
C ALA A 170 12.29 29.45 5.38
N LEU A 171 12.17 28.32 4.67
CA LEU A 171 12.93 28.06 3.45
C LEU A 171 12.36 28.83 2.25
N PRO A 172 13.19 29.21 1.28
CA PRO A 172 12.73 29.81 0.03
C PRO A 172 11.79 28.85 -0.72
N ALA A 173 10.79 29.41 -1.41
CA ALA A 173 9.95 28.65 -2.33
C ALA A 173 10.79 28.10 -3.48
N GLY A 174 10.42 26.91 -3.97
CA GLY A 174 11.14 26.26 -5.08
C GLY A 174 10.85 24.76 -5.15
N PRO A 175 11.43 24.05 -6.15
CA PRO A 175 11.30 22.60 -6.26
C PRO A 175 11.75 21.88 -4.98
N ALA A 176 11.08 20.80 -4.61
CA ALA A 176 11.33 20.10 -3.35
C ALA A 176 12.78 19.63 -3.20
N LEU A 177 13.39 19.08 -4.25
CA LEU A 177 14.79 18.67 -4.22
C LEU A 177 15.72 19.85 -3.94
N GLU A 178 15.53 20.99 -4.58
CA GLU A 178 16.35 22.18 -4.38
C GLU A 178 16.22 22.74 -2.97
N ARG A 179 15.00 22.78 -2.43
CA ARG A 179 14.77 23.16 -1.03
C ARG A 179 15.48 22.20 -0.06
N CYS A 180 15.37 20.90 -0.29
CA CYS A 180 15.99 19.90 0.56
C CYS A 180 17.52 19.95 0.51
N VAL A 181 18.11 20.19 -0.67
CA VAL A 181 19.56 20.39 -0.80
C VAL A 181 20.01 21.70 -0.14
N GLY A 182 19.28 22.81 -0.38
CA GLY A 182 19.57 24.09 0.25
C GLY A 182 19.44 24.07 1.77
N TRP A 183 18.51 23.27 2.29
CA TRP A 183 18.34 23.05 3.73
C TRP A 183 19.41 22.12 4.32
N GLY A 184 20.04 21.28 3.48
CA GLY A 184 21.08 20.34 3.90
C GLY A 184 20.56 19.00 4.42
N ILE A 185 19.29 18.66 4.21
CA ILE A 185 18.76 17.34 4.58
C ILE A 185 19.11 16.25 3.58
N VAL A 186 19.49 16.64 2.36
CA VAL A 186 20.03 15.75 1.33
C VAL A 186 21.28 16.35 0.69
N GLN A 187 22.08 15.50 0.05
CA GLN A 187 23.37 15.89 -0.50
C GLN A 187 23.27 16.49 -1.91
N PRO A 188 24.15 17.45 -2.30
CA PRO A 188 24.12 18.09 -3.61
C PRO A 188 24.21 17.13 -4.80
N TRP A 189 24.88 15.99 -4.66
CA TRP A 189 25.00 14.98 -5.73
C TRP A 189 23.66 14.37 -6.16
N MET A 190 22.58 14.53 -5.36
CA MET A 190 21.24 14.09 -5.76
C MET A 190 20.71 14.83 -7.00
N ARG A 191 21.20 16.06 -7.27
CA ARG A 191 20.90 16.81 -8.50
C ARG A 191 21.41 16.12 -9.76
N GLU A 192 22.50 15.36 -9.64
CA GLU A 192 23.13 14.66 -10.75
C GLU A 192 22.47 13.31 -11.05
N ALA A 193 21.66 12.80 -10.14
CA ALA A 193 21.08 11.48 -10.24
C ALA A 193 20.32 11.25 -11.57
N PRO A 194 19.48 12.17 -12.09
CA PRO A 194 18.78 11.96 -13.35
C PRO A 194 19.74 11.74 -14.53
N ALA A 195 20.79 12.57 -14.63
CA ALA A 195 21.78 12.48 -15.70
C ALA A 195 22.61 11.19 -15.59
N ARG A 196 23.00 10.82 -14.36
CA ARG A 196 23.79 9.60 -14.09
C ARG A 196 22.99 8.32 -14.36
N LEU A 197 21.71 8.25 -13.95
CA LEU A 197 20.85 7.13 -14.27
C LEU A 197 20.63 6.98 -15.77
N LYS A 198 20.42 8.10 -16.48
CA LYS A 198 20.32 8.11 -17.95
C LYS A 198 21.59 7.61 -18.62
N ALA A 199 22.77 8.00 -18.13
CA ALA A 199 24.06 7.56 -18.64
C ALA A 199 24.34 6.06 -18.42
N MET A 200 23.68 5.43 -17.44
CA MET A 200 23.77 3.97 -17.23
C MET A 200 23.09 3.17 -18.34
N GLY A 201 22.27 3.84 -19.14
CA GLY A 201 21.49 3.20 -20.22
C GLY A 201 20.22 2.50 -19.73
N PRO A 202 19.37 2.02 -20.65
CA PRO A 202 18.18 1.28 -20.30
C PRO A 202 18.53 -0.04 -19.59
N ALA A 203 17.72 -0.42 -18.63
CA ALA A 203 17.75 -1.78 -18.06
C ALA A 203 17.66 -2.82 -19.18
N ALA A 204 18.39 -3.92 -19.06
CA ALA A 204 18.20 -5.03 -19.98
C ALA A 204 16.74 -5.46 -19.96
N PRO A 205 16.07 -5.57 -21.12
CA PRO A 205 14.65 -5.92 -21.15
C PRO A 205 14.43 -7.28 -20.49
N ALA A 206 13.44 -7.34 -19.60
CA ALA A 206 12.98 -8.62 -19.07
C ALA A 206 12.35 -9.45 -20.18
N PRO A 207 12.40 -10.80 -20.09
CA PRO A 207 11.62 -11.65 -21.00
C PRO A 207 10.14 -11.26 -20.92
N ALA A 208 9.53 -11.01 -22.06
CA ALA A 208 8.18 -10.47 -22.21
C ALA A 208 7.06 -11.40 -21.69
N SER A 209 7.38 -12.64 -21.32
CA SER A 209 6.44 -13.60 -20.73
C SER A 209 7.12 -14.49 -19.69
N ALA A 210 6.36 -14.97 -18.72
CA ALA A 210 6.82 -15.99 -17.78
C ALA A 210 7.38 -17.26 -18.51
N ALA A 211 6.82 -17.60 -19.69
CA ALA A 211 7.29 -18.71 -20.53
C ALA A 211 8.64 -18.41 -21.20
N GLY A 212 8.99 -17.14 -21.46
CA GLY A 212 10.28 -16.75 -22.06
C GLY A 212 11.42 -16.65 -21.04
N ALA A 213 11.13 -16.59 -19.74
CA ALA A 213 12.14 -16.55 -18.68
C ALA A 213 12.73 -17.93 -18.36
N ALA A 214 12.02 -19.01 -18.72
CA ALA A 214 12.52 -20.37 -18.62
C ALA A 214 13.33 -20.69 -19.90
N GLY A 215 14.65 -20.64 -19.81
CA GLY A 215 15.51 -21.14 -20.89
C GLY A 215 15.18 -22.61 -21.21
N PRO A 216 15.56 -23.11 -22.41
CA PRO A 216 15.31 -24.48 -22.79
C PRO A 216 15.99 -25.42 -21.77
N GLY A 217 15.16 -26.18 -21.04
CA GLY A 217 15.59 -27.07 -19.96
C GLY A 217 15.28 -26.63 -18.52
N ALA A 218 14.68 -25.47 -18.30
CA ALA A 218 14.30 -25.01 -16.96
C ALA A 218 13.08 -25.78 -16.44
N THR A 219 13.23 -26.48 -15.34
CA THR A 219 12.16 -27.27 -14.68
C THR A 219 11.32 -26.42 -13.71
N ALA A 220 11.73 -25.18 -13.39
CA ALA A 220 11.07 -24.30 -12.42
C ALA A 220 10.23 -23.22 -13.12
N VAL A 221 8.95 -23.12 -12.72
CA VAL A 221 8.05 -22.05 -13.15
C VAL A 221 8.52 -20.73 -12.55
N PRO A 222 8.71 -19.68 -13.38
CA PRO A 222 9.11 -18.37 -12.88
C PRO A 222 8.09 -17.76 -11.91
N VAL A 223 8.59 -17.13 -10.84
CA VAL A 223 7.75 -16.41 -9.89
C VAL A 223 7.58 -14.96 -10.38
N LEU A 224 6.33 -14.55 -10.60
CA LEU A 224 6.02 -13.17 -10.95
C LEU A 224 6.08 -12.29 -9.69
N VAL A 225 6.89 -11.23 -9.75
CA VAL A 225 7.06 -10.28 -8.67
C VAL A 225 6.50 -8.92 -9.08
N ALA A 226 5.44 -8.48 -8.39
CA ALA A 226 4.94 -7.12 -8.48
C ALA A 226 5.69 -6.23 -7.47
N GLY A 227 5.02 -5.67 -6.45
CA GLY A 227 5.69 -4.91 -5.39
C GLY A 227 6.57 -5.74 -4.45
N GLY A 228 6.34 -7.06 -4.37
CA GLY A 228 7.12 -7.98 -3.55
C GLY A 228 6.75 -7.99 -2.05
N THR A 229 5.96 -7.05 -1.57
CA THR A 229 5.73 -6.79 -0.14
C THR A 229 5.12 -7.96 0.64
N ASP A 230 4.28 -8.79 0.01
CA ASP A 230 3.76 -10.02 0.61
C ASP A 230 4.66 -11.23 0.35
N LEU A 231 5.22 -11.33 -0.86
CA LEU A 231 6.07 -12.47 -1.25
C LEU A 231 7.31 -12.58 -0.37
N PHE A 232 7.98 -11.45 -0.10
CA PHE A 232 9.20 -11.42 0.70
C PHE A 232 8.94 -11.58 2.21
N VAL A 233 7.69 -11.41 2.68
CA VAL A 233 7.27 -11.81 4.03
C VAL A 233 6.98 -13.31 4.10
N GLN A 234 6.26 -13.86 3.10
CA GLN A 234 5.74 -15.22 3.16
C GLN A 234 6.79 -16.30 2.85
N ARG A 235 7.74 -16.01 1.96
CA ARG A 235 8.72 -17.01 1.48
C ARG A 235 10.07 -16.42 1.05
N PRO A 236 10.72 -15.60 1.90
CA PRO A 236 11.93 -14.86 1.52
C PRO A 236 13.09 -15.78 1.06
N GLU A 237 13.27 -16.92 1.72
CA GLU A 237 14.36 -17.86 1.43
C GLU A 237 14.21 -18.50 0.04
N SER A 238 13.01 -18.97 -0.29
CA SER A 238 12.76 -19.63 -1.57
C SER A 238 12.87 -18.69 -2.78
N LEU A 239 12.69 -17.37 -2.57
CA LEU A 239 12.78 -16.38 -3.63
C LEU A 239 14.23 -16.07 -4.04
N GLN A 240 15.22 -16.31 -3.18
CA GLN A 240 16.62 -16.03 -3.51
C GLN A 240 17.08 -16.87 -4.71
N ASP A 241 16.70 -18.14 -4.77
CA ASP A 241 17.14 -19.09 -5.81
C ASP A 241 16.12 -19.25 -6.94
N ALA A 242 14.91 -18.72 -6.79
CA ALA A 242 13.86 -18.84 -7.80
C ALA A 242 14.17 -17.97 -9.04
N PRO A 243 13.74 -18.41 -10.23
CA PRO A 243 13.69 -17.54 -11.39
C PRO A 243 12.58 -16.51 -11.17
N LEU A 244 12.96 -15.23 -11.09
CA LEU A 244 12.04 -14.12 -10.86
C LEU A 244 11.79 -13.32 -12.13
N VAL A 245 10.54 -12.94 -12.37
CA VAL A 245 10.11 -12.00 -13.40
C VAL A 245 9.50 -10.78 -12.72
N PHE A 246 10.15 -9.63 -12.87
CA PHE A 246 9.70 -8.38 -12.27
C PHE A 246 8.69 -7.69 -13.19
N LEU A 247 7.45 -7.55 -12.73
CA LEU A 247 6.38 -6.89 -13.48
C LEU A 247 6.58 -5.37 -13.57
N SER A 248 7.48 -4.80 -12.75
CA SER A 248 7.87 -3.39 -12.84
C SER A 248 8.59 -3.03 -14.15
N GLU A 249 9.12 -4.03 -14.86
CA GLU A 249 9.74 -3.87 -16.18
C GLU A 249 8.70 -3.83 -17.32
N GLN A 250 7.39 -4.00 -16.99
CA GLN A 250 6.26 -3.87 -17.91
C GLN A 250 5.51 -2.56 -17.66
N ASP A 251 4.95 -1.97 -18.70
CA ASP A 251 4.18 -0.71 -18.61
C ASP A 251 2.76 -0.94 -18.07
N LEU A 252 2.66 -1.41 -16.84
CA LEU A 252 1.41 -1.72 -16.15
C LEU A 252 1.11 -0.74 -14.99
N GLY A 253 1.83 0.37 -14.89
CA GLY A 253 1.73 1.31 -13.78
C GLY A 253 0.87 2.55 -14.01
N ARG A 254 0.10 2.61 -15.10
CA ARG A 254 -0.68 3.78 -15.48
C ARG A 254 -2.09 3.80 -14.88
N THR A 255 -2.67 5.00 -14.76
CA THR A 255 -4.09 5.19 -14.48
C THR A 255 -4.70 6.04 -15.60
N TRP A 256 -5.94 5.72 -16.00
CA TRP A 256 -6.68 6.47 -17.03
C TRP A 256 -8.18 6.37 -16.80
N VAL A 257 -8.93 7.27 -17.44
CA VAL A 257 -10.40 7.22 -17.48
C VAL A 257 -10.84 7.00 -18.90
N ARG A 258 -11.77 6.09 -19.11
CA ARG A 258 -12.40 5.81 -20.39
C ARG A 258 -13.85 5.41 -20.21
N ASP A 259 -14.76 6.00 -20.96
CA ASP A 259 -16.19 5.69 -20.97
C ASP A 259 -16.82 5.73 -19.56
N GLY A 260 -16.45 6.72 -18.73
CA GLY A 260 -16.93 6.88 -17.35
C GLY A 260 -16.38 5.84 -16.36
N ARG A 261 -15.41 5.04 -16.77
CA ARG A 261 -14.71 4.08 -15.90
C ARG A 261 -13.28 4.54 -15.67
N ARG A 262 -12.84 4.43 -14.44
CA ARG A 262 -11.44 4.59 -14.05
C ARG A 262 -10.74 3.24 -14.12
N TYR A 263 -9.60 3.24 -14.75
CA TYR A 263 -8.71 2.09 -14.87
C TYR A 263 -7.45 2.34 -14.03
N LEU A 264 -7.06 1.35 -13.26
CA LEU A 264 -5.85 1.33 -12.47
C LEU A 264 -4.98 0.19 -12.97
N GLY A 265 -3.81 0.48 -13.50
CA GLY A 265 -2.86 -0.54 -13.93
C GLY A 265 -2.37 -1.39 -12.75
N ALA A 266 -2.14 -2.66 -12.97
CA ALA A 266 -1.81 -3.61 -11.91
C ALA A 266 -0.52 -3.27 -11.15
N MET A 267 0.43 -2.60 -11.79
CA MET A 267 1.69 -2.17 -11.19
C MET A 267 1.63 -0.76 -10.56
N LEU A 268 0.46 -0.09 -10.60
CA LEU A 268 0.31 1.19 -9.92
C LEU A 268 0.55 1.02 -8.41
N PRO A 269 1.51 1.74 -7.81
CA PRO A 269 1.71 1.72 -6.37
C PRO A 269 0.48 2.21 -5.62
N MET A 270 0.15 1.58 -4.52
CA MET A 270 -1.04 1.95 -3.74
C MET A 270 -0.96 3.37 -3.19
N GLU A 271 0.24 3.89 -2.90
CA GLU A 271 0.42 5.27 -2.46
C GLU A 271 -0.04 6.29 -3.51
N ASP A 272 0.08 5.97 -4.81
CA ASP A 272 -0.36 6.88 -5.89
C ASP A 272 -1.89 7.01 -5.98
N LEU A 273 -2.64 6.19 -5.22
CA LEU A 273 -4.09 6.29 -5.09
C LEU A 273 -4.54 7.29 -4.02
N CYS A 274 -3.64 7.82 -3.18
CA CYS A 274 -3.98 8.82 -2.15
C CYS A 274 -4.59 10.10 -2.73
N GLY A 275 -4.36 10.41 -4.01
CA GLY A 275 -5.01 11.51 -4.73
C GLY A 275 -6.21 11.09 -5.60
N VAL A 276 -6.66 9.84 -5.53
CA VAL A 276 -7.69 9.28 -6.42
C VAL A 276 -8.99 9.00 -5.65
N PRO A 277 -10.11 9.71 -5.94
CA PRO A 277 -11.41 9.36 -5.37
C PRO A 277 -11.85 7.94 -5.79
N PRO A 278 -12.52 7.19 -4.87
CA PRO A 278 -12.84 7.54 -3.49
C PRO A 278 -11.78 7.11 -2.47
N PHE A 279 -10.56 6.73 -2.87
CA PHE A 279 -9.56 6.12 -1.99
C PHE A 279 -8.81 7.13 -1.11
N ALA A 280 -8.76 8.40 -1.50
CA ALA A 280 -8.00 9.45 -0.82
C ALA A 280 -8.22 9.48 0.70
N ASP A 281 -9.47 9.34 1.15
CA ASP A 281 -9.84 9.43 2.56
C ASP A 281 -9.53 8.15 3.36
N TYR A 282 -9.24 7.03 2.68
CA TYR A 282 -9.16 5.72 3.32
C TYR A 282 -7.79 5.06 3.27
N LEU A 283 -6.93 5.45 2.32
CA LEU A 283 -5.63 4.78 2.14
C LEU A 283 -4.66 4.99 3.31
N SER A 284 -4.80 6.04 4.09
CA SER A 284 -3.99 6.26 5.30
C SER A 284 -4.12 5.12 6.32
N CYS A 285 -5.28 4.41 6.34
CA CYS A 285 -5.48 3.25 7.21
C CYS A 285 -5.04 1.91 6.57
N VAL A 286 -4.62 1.90 5.30
CA VAL A 286 -4.14 0.70 4.59
C VAL A 286 -2.63 0.62 4.67
N ALA A 287 -2.09 -0.40 5.35
CA ALA A 287 -0.67 -0.61 5.55
C ALA A 287 0.07 0.65 6.09
N SER A 288 1.35 0.80 5.80
CA SER A 288 2.14 2.03 6.05
C SER A 288 2.58 2.66 4.73
N GLY A 289 2.94 3.96 4.74
CA GLY A 289 3.46 4.65 3.57
C GLY A 289 4.59 3.88 2.87
N PRO A 290 5.65 3.45 3.59
CA PRO A 290 6.73 2.67 2.99
C PRO A 290 6.30 1.35 2.34
N VAL A 291 5.27 0.69 2.88
CA VAL A 291 4.68 -0.51 2.24
C VAL A 291 3.85 -0.11 1.03
N ARG A 292 3.00 0.93 1.13
CA ARG A 292 2.17 1.41 0.00
C ARG A 292 2.99 1.93 -1.17
N HIS A 293 4.20 2.47 -0.94
CA HIS A 293 5.11 2.88 -2.01
C HIS A 293 5.56 1.71 -2.91
N ARG A 294 5.52 0.47 -2.39
CA ARG A 294 5.89 -0.74 -3.12
C ARG A 294 4.72 -1.66 -3.42
N ALA A 295 3.75 -1.78 -2.50
CA ALA A 295 2.55 -2.56 -2.73
C ALA A 295 1.80 -2.03 -3.95
N THR A 296 1.40 -2.94 -4.86
CA THR A 296 0.75 -2.58 -6.10
C THR A 296 -0.71 -3.01 -6.10
N VAL A 297 -1.52 -2.36 -6.92
CA VAL A 297 -2.95 -2.69 -7.12
C VAL A 297 -3.12 -4.18 -7.44
N GLY A 298 -2.44 -4.68 -8.46
CA GLY A 298 -2.53 -6.09 -8.88
C GLY A 298 -1.98 -7.04 -7.82
N GLY A 299 -0.83 -6.71 -7.20
CA GLY A 299 -0.23 -7.52 -6.14
C GLY A 299 -1.16 -7.69 -4.94
N ASN A 300 -1.86 -6.63 -4.51
CA ASN A 300 -2.83 -6.69 -3.43
C ASN A 300 -4.01 -7.63 -3.75
N LEU A 301 -4.54 -7.56 -4.97
CA LEU A 301 -5.65 -8.42 -5.41
C LEU A 301 -5.22 -9.89 -5.50
N VAL A 302 -4.07 -10.18 -6.10
CA VAL A 302 -3.53 -11.53 -6.28
C VAL A 302 -3.09 -12.16 -4.96
N ASN A 303 -2.69 -11.37 -3.97
CA ASN A 303 -2.43 -11.87 -2.61
C ASN A 303 -3.66 -12.53 -1.96
N ALA A 304 -4.86 -12.21 -2.43
CA ALA A 304 -6.12 -12.82 -2.01
C ALA A 304 -6.32 -12.86 -0.48
N SER A 305 -6.03 -11.74 0.18
CA SER A 305 -6.28 -11.61 1.62
C SER A 305 -7.78 -11.54 1.91
N PRO A 306 -8.35 -12.41 2.76
CA PRO A 306 -9.77 -12.33 3.16
C PRO A 306 -10.14 -11.01 3.86
N ILE A 307 -9.12 -10.24 4.29
CA ILE A 307 -9.26 -9.00 5.07
C ILE A 307 -8.61 -7.83 4.30
N GLY A 308 -8.40 -7.97 2.99
CA GLY A 308 -7.74 -6.96 2.17
C GLY A 308 -8.56 -5.67 2.08
N ASP A 309 -8.17 -4.61 2.78
CA ASP A 309 -8.90 -3.34 2.83
C ASP A 309 -9.21 -2.81 1.43
N PHE A 310 -8.21 -2.70 0.58
CA PHE A 310 -8.36 -2.20 -0.79
C PHE A 310 -9.28 -3.10 -1.66
N THR A 311 -9.16 -4.41 -1.51
CA THR A 311 -10.05 -5.37 -2.21
C THR A 311 -11.51 -5.17 -1.83
N ILE A 312 -11.81 -4.89 -0.55
CA ILE A 312 -13.17 -4.64 -0.08
C ILE A 312 -13.73 -3.34 -0.66
N MET A 313 -12.91 -2.30 -0.74
CA MET A 313 -13.29 -1.05 -1.42
C MET A 313 -13.64 -1.30 -2.89
N LEU A 314 -12.82 -2.04 -3.62
CA LEU A 314 -13.04 -2.36 -5.03
C LEU A 314 -14.28 -3.26 -5.25
N LEU A 315 -14.56 -4.20 -4.34
CA LEU A 315 -15.80 -5.00 -4.40
C LEU A 315 -17.04 -4.13 -4.27
N ALA A 316 -17.06 -3.19 -3.34
CA ALA A 316 -18.16 -2.24 -3.19
C ALA A 316 -18.28 -1.30 -4.39
N LEU A 317 -17.19 -0.94 -5.05
CA LEU A 317 -17.20 -0.18 -6.30
C LEU A 317 -17.66 -1.00 -7.52
N GLY A 318 -17.82 -2.32 -7.38
CA GLY A 318 -18.25 -3.21 -8.48
C GLY A 318 -17.15 -3.38 -9.54
N ALA A 319 -15.92 -3.46 -9.10
CA ALA A 319 -14.76 -3.50 -9.98
C ALA A 319 -14.70 -4.74 -10.88
N VAL A 320 -14.09 -4.57 -12.05
CA VAL A 320 -13.83 -5.59 -13.07
C VAL A 320 -12.31 -5.66 -13.30
N LEU A 321 -11.77 -6.86 -13.45
CA LEU A 321 -10.37 -7.11 -13.76
C LEU A 321 -10.19 -7.30 -15.26
N GLY A 322 -9.12 -6.73 -15.83
CA GLY A 322 -8.56 -7.13 -17.10
C GLY A 322 -7.42 -8.13 -16.84
N ILE A 323 -7.60 -9.34 -17.34
CA ILE A 323 -6.63 -10.43 -17.16
C ILE A 323 -6.02 -10.74 -18.51
N ARG A 324 -4.71 -10.56 -18.61
CA ARG A 324 -3.94 -10.83 -19.83
C ARG A 324 -3.34 -12.22 -19.76
N GLY A 325 -3.66 -13.05 -20.76
CA GLY A 325 -3.08 -14.37 -20.94
C GLY A 325 -1.70 -14.34 -21.60
N PRO A 326 -1.03 -15.49 -21.68
CA PRO A 326 0.21 -15.61 -22.42
C PRO A 326 -0.01 -15.30 -23.91
N ALA A 327 0.97 -14.62 -24.52
CA ALA A 327 0.90 -14.29 -25.96
C ALA A 327 0.99 -15.55 -26.80
N ALA A 328 -0.08 -15.89 -27.51
CA ALA A 328 -0.08 -16.89 -28.57
C ALA A 328 0.03 -16.18 -29.94
N ALA A 329 0.99 -16.56 -30.76
CA ALA A 329 1.25 -15.94 -32.08
C ALA A 329 1.47 -14.40 -31.99
N GLY A 330 2.05 -13.91 -30.88
CA GLY A 330 2.35 -12.48 -30.69
C GLY A 330 1.18 -11.63 -30.18
N ILE A 331 -0.01 -12.19 -30.01
CA ILE A 331 -1.19 -11.49 -29.49
C ILE A 331 -1.57 -12.10 -28.14
N ALA A 332 -1.53 -11.28 -27.06
CA ALA A 332 -2.02 -11.71 -25.75
C ALA A 332 -3.55 -11.56 -25.71
N ALA A 333 -4.25 -12.62 -25.30
CA ALA A 333 -5.68 -12.56 -25.05
C ALA A 333 -5.94 -11.77 -23.76
N LEU A 334 -6.88 -10.82 -23.84
CA LEU A 334 -7.38 -10.09 -22.68
C LEU A 334 -8.81 -10.55 -22.39
N ARG A 335 -9.07 -10.98 -21.15
CA ARG A 335 -10.42 -11.28 -20.67
C ARG A 335 -10.81 -10.35 -19.53
N GLU A 336 -12.08 -10.01 -19.47
CA GLU A 336 -12.64 -9.26 -18.34
C GLU A 336 -13.31 -10.23 -17.34
N LEU A 337 -13.13 -9.97 -16.05
CA LEU A 337 -13.70 -10.77 -14.99
C LEU A 337 -14.18 -9.84 -13.85
N PRO A 338 -15.46 -9.87 -13.45
CA PRO A 338 -15.91 -9.16 -12.25
C PRO A 338 -15.09 -9.58 -11.03
N LEU A 339 -14.63 -8.63 -10.22
CA LEU A 339 -13.79 -8.91 -9.05
C LEU A 339 -14.47 -9.88 -8.06
N ARG A 340 -15.80 -9.83 -7.93
CA ARG A 340 -16.58 -10.75 -7.09
C ARG A 340 -16.42 -12.22 -7.48
N ASP A 341 -16.08 -12.50 -8.73
CA ASP A 341 -15.93 -13.85 -9.28
C ASP A 341 -14.46 -14.31 -9.31
N PHE A 342 -13.52 -13.45 -8.92
CA PHE A 342 -12.08 -13.73 -8.98
C PHE A 342 -11.60 -14.70 -7.89
N TYR A 343 -12.21 -14.66 -6.70
CA TYR A 343 -11.81 -15.46 -5.55
C TYR A 343 -12.63 -16.76 -5.49
N ARG A 344 -12.03 -17.89 -5.84
CA ARG A 344 -12.67 -19.21 -5.87
C ARG A 344 -12.63 -19.93 -4.52
N GLY A 345 -11.90 -19.42 -3.54
CA GLY A 345 -11.73 -19.95 -2.20
C GLY A 345 -10.51 -19.35 -1.51
N TYR A 346 -10.22 -19.77 -0.30
CA TYR A 346 -9.07 -19.25 0.45
C TYR A 346 -7.77 -19.41 -0.35
N LYS A 347 -7.13 -18.28 -0.70
CA LYS A 347 -5.93 -18.22 -1.54
C LYS A 347 -6.06 -18.90 -2.92
N LYS A 348 -7.29 -19.10 -3.42
CA LYS A 348 -7.53 -19.67 -4.76
C LYS A 348 -8.18 -18.62 -5.66
N LEU A 349 -7.56 -18.38 -6.80
CA LEU A 349 -7.93 -17.37 -7.77
C LEU A 349 -8.46 -17.98 -9.06
N ASP A 350 -9.31 -17.27 -9.78
CA ASP A 350 -9.62 -17.51 -11.18
C ASP A 350 -8.52 -16.90 -12.05
N LEU A 351 -7.34 -17.50 -11.99
CA LEU A 351 -6.15 -17.09 -12.73
C LEU A 351 -5.43 -18.34 -13.19
N ALA A 352 -5.32 -18.52 -14.50
CA ALA A 352 -4.60 -19.66 -15.10
C ALA A 352 -3.08 -19.41 -15.08
N GLU A 353 -2.31 -20.48 -15.31
CA GLU A 353 -0.87 -20.38 -15.42
C GLU A 353 -0.47 -19.43 -16.57
N GLY A 354 0.42 -18.50 -16.29
CA GLY A 354 0.87 -17.47 -17.24
C GLY A 354 -0.09 -16.29 -17.43
N GLU A 355 -1.28 -16.31 -16.83
CA GLU A 355 -2.13 -15.12 -16.77
C GLU A 355 -1.65 -14.10 -15.74
N VAL A 356 -1.82 -12.82 -16.06
CA VAL A 356 -1.52 -11.69 -15.15
C VAL A 356 -2.69 -10.72 -15.13
N VAL A 357 -2.98 -10.17 -13.96
CA VAL A 357 -3.88 -9.02 -13.86
C VAL A 357 -3.16 -7.83 -14.49
N GLU A 358 -3.74 -7.25 -15.52
CA GLU A 358 -3.19 -6.10 -16.23
C GLU A 358 -3.71 -4.78 -15.67
N TRP A 359 -5.01 -4.75 -15.35
CA TRP A 359 -5.68 -3.59 -14.76
C TRP A 359 -6.91 -4.01 -13.96
N VAL A 360 -7.38 -3.10 -13.10
CA VAL A 360 -8.71 -3.14 -12.49
C VAL A 360 -9.46 -1.87 -12.86
N ALA A 361 -10.75 -1.99 -13.18
CA ALA A 361 -11.59 -0.86 -13.56
C ALA A 361 -12.90 -0.84 -12.78
N PHE A 362 -13.40 0.36 -12.49
CA PHE A 362 -14.71 0.58 -11.87
C PHE A 362 -15.33 1.87 -12.43
N ALA A 363 -16.67 1.96 -12.39
CA ALA A 363 -17.36 3.20 -12.74
C ALA A 363 -17.03 4.28 -11.71
N GLU A 364 -16.69 5.49 -12.15
CA GLU A 364 -16.46 6.59 -11.21
C GLU A 364 -17.72 6.82 -10.37
N PRO A 365 -17.60 6.98 -9.05
CA PRO A 365 -18.77 7.09 -8.16
C PRO A 365 -19.69 8.25 -8.53
N GLY A 366 -19.16 9.37 -9.01
CA GLY A 366 -19.93 10.60 -9.23
C GLY A 366 -20.57 11.06 -7.92
N ASP A 367 -21.89 11.30 -7.95
CA ASP A 367 -22.67 11.71 -6.76
C ASP A 367 -23.08 10.54 -5.85
N ALA A 368 -22.66 9.31 -6.17
CA ALA A 368 -22.95 8.15 -5.32
C ALA A 368 -22.19 8.23 -4.00
N GLY A 369 -22.84 7.86 -2.91
CA GLY A 369 -22.21 7.72 -1.60
C GLY A 369 -21.27 6.52 -1.56
N PHE A 370 -20.06 6.70 -1.03
CA PHE A 370 -19.12 5.64 -0.75
C PHE A 370 -18.55 5.81 0.65
N HIS A 371 -18.48 4.73 1.42
CA HIS A 371 -17.86 4.73 2.73
C HIS A 371 -17.12 3.41 2.97
N PHE A 372 -15.92 3.51 3.54
CA PHE A 372 -15.13 2.37 4.00
C PHE A 372 -14.69 2.61 5.45
N GLU A 373 -14.77 1.55 6.25
CA GLU A 373 -14.30 1.59 7.64
C GLU A 373 -13.76 0.23 8.06
N LYS A 374 -12.78 0.23 8.98
CA LYS A 374 -12.23 -0.99 9.55
C LYS A 374 -12.05 -0.91 11.06
N VAL A 375 -12.14 -2.05 11.71
CA VAL A 375 -11.78 -2.21 13.12
C VAL A 375 -10.45 -2.90 13.23
N GLY A 376 -9.47 -2.20 13.77
CA GLY A 376 -8.12 -2.68 14.07
C GLY A 376 -7.73 -2.29 15.50
N ARG A 377 -6.57 -2.73 15.96
CA ARG A 377 -6.03 -2.38 17.28
C ARG A 377 -5.24 -1.06 17.26
N ARG A 378 -4.80 -0.64 16.08
CA ARG A 378 -4.03 0.58 15.83
C ARG A 378 -4.66 1.36 14.68
N ARG A 379 -4.45 2.67 14.64
CA ARG A 379 -4.93 3.52 13.54
C ARG A 379 -4.23 3.19 12.21
N HIS A 380 -2.90 3.00 12.26
CA HIS A 380 -2.07 2.71 11.10
C HIS A 380 -1.41 1.35 11.23
N LEU A 381 -1.00 0.78 10.10
CA LEU A 381 -0.21 -0.46 10.03
C LEU A 381 -0.85 -1.61 10.83
N ASP A 382 -2.14 -1.82 10.66
CA ASP A 382 -2.86 -2.88 11.34
C ASP A 382 -3.77 -3.65 10.39
N ILE A 383 -3.79 -4.96 10.58
CA ILE A 383 -4.70 -5.84 9.85
C ILE A 383 -6.05 -5.79 10.55
N ALA A 384 -7.11 -5.50 9.81
CA ALA A 384 -8.46 -5.43 10.36
C ALA A 384 -8.91 -6.72 11.04
N SER A 385 -9.66 -6.62 12.14
CA SER A 385 -10.48 -7.72 12.62
C SER A 385 -11.66 -7.96 11.68
N VAL A 386 -12.32 -6.88 11.29
CA VAL A 386 -13.36 -6.79 10.25
C VAL A 386 -13.23 -5.44 9.57
N ASN A 387 -13.46 -5.40 8.27
CA ASN A 387 -13.64 -4.17 7.53
C ASN A 387 -14.91 -4.27 6.65
N ALA A 388 -15.47 -3.12 6.28
CA ALA A 388 -16.63 -3.05 5.42
C ALA A 388 -16.57 -1.82 4.51
N ALA A 389 -17.12 -1.96 3.30
CA ALA A 389 -17.36 -0.86 2.38
C ALA A 389 -18.82 -0.87 1.91
N VAL A 390 -19.39 0.32 1.78
CA VAL A 390 -20.77 0.53 1.31
C VAL A 390 -20.73 1.54 0.16
N PHE A 391 -21.36 1.18 -0.93
CA PHE A 391 -21.65 2.05 -2.07
C PHE A 391 -23.16 2.20 -2.22
N LEU A 392 -23.65 3.43 -2.34
CA LEU A 392 -25.06 3.75 -2.54
C LEU A 392 -25.22 4.77 -3.66
N ARG A 393 -26.02 4.42 -4.66
CA ARG A 393 -26.49 5.35 -5.69
C ARG A 393 -27.97 5.61 -5.51
N LEU A 394 -28.32 6.87 -5.39
CA LEU A 394 -29.70 7.31 -5.17
C LEU A 394 -30.25 8.02 -6.41
N ASP A 395 -31.56 7.89 -6.63
CA ASP A 395 -32.32 8.71 -7.55
C ASP A 395 -33.64 9.10 -6.89
N GLY A 396 -33.87 10.40 -6.73
CA GLY A 396 -35.07 10.96 -6.11
C GLY A 396 -35.33 10.44 -4.68
N GLY A 397 -34.29 10.08 -3.90
CA GLY A 397 -34.42 9.48 -2.56
C GLY A 397 -34.63 7.97 -2.55
N ARG A 398 -34.60 7.30 -3.71
CA ARG A 398 -34.72 5.85 -3.85
C ARG A 398 -33.36 5.23 -4.14
N ILE A 399 -33.04 4.12 -3.50
CA ILE A 399 -31.78 3.38 -3.74
C ILE A 399 -31.87 2.70 -5.11
N GLN A 400 -31.18 3.24 -6.09
CA GLN A 400 -31.04 2.59 -7.40
C GLN A 400 -30.06 1.42 -7.35
N GLU A 401 -28.96 1.61 -6.65
CA GLU A 401 -27.90 0.63 -6.53
C GLU A 401 -27.29 0.67 -5.13
N ALA A 402 -27.11 -0.49 -4.54
CA ALA A 402 -26.37 -0.68 -3.31
C ALA A 402 -25.39 -1.83 -3.48
N ARG A 403 -24.17 -1.67 -2.98
CA ARG A 403 -23.18 -2.74 -2.86
C ARG A 403 -22.52 -2.67 -1.49
N LEU A 404 -22.65 -3.75 -0.74
CA LEU A 404 -22.06 -3.95 0.57
C LEU A 404 -20.98 -5.01 0.45
N ALA A 405 -19.77 -4.71 0.87
CA ALA A 405 -18.67 -5.66 0.88
C ALA A 405 -18.03 -5.71 2.27
N ALA A 406 -17.52 -6.86 2.66
CA ALA A 406 -16.89 -7.04 3.96
C ALA A 406 -15.71 -8.03 3.92
N GLY A 407 -14.70 -7.76 4.75
CA GLY A 407 -13.54 -8.62 4.96
C GLY A 407 -13.45 -9.12 6.40
N GLY A 408 -12.78 -10.26 6.59
CA GLY A 408 -12.64 -10.91 7.89
C GLY A 408 -13.86 -11.71 8.33
N VAL A 409 -14.87 -11.84 7.46
CA VAL A 409 -16.14 -12.49 7.75
C VAL A 409 -16.43 -13.70 6.87
N ALA A 410 -15.49 -14.05 5.97
CA ALA A 410 -15.55 -15.22 5.09
C ALA A 410 -14.14 -15.66 4.71
N PRO A 411 -13.95 -16.85 4.09
CA PRO A 411 -12.64 -17.31 3.60
C PRO A 411 -12.06 -16.45 2.47
N VAL A 412 -12.89 -15.61 1.83
CA VAL A 412 -12.55 -14.71 0.73
C VAL A 412 -13.09 -13.30 1.04
N PRO A 413 -12.57 -12.25 0.39
CA PRO A 413 -13.24 -10.95 0.37
C PRO A 413 -14.68 -11.11 -0.11
N LEU A 414 -15.66 -10.64 0.65
CA LEU A 414 -17.07 -10.98 0.45
C LEU A 414 -17.88 -9.79 -0.04
N LEU A 415 -18.52 -9.92 -1.21
CA LEU A 415 -19.65 -9.08 -1.59
C LEU A 415 -20.91 -9.66 -0.96
N LEU A 416 -21.59 -8.89 -0.12
CA LEU A 416 -22.86 -9.25 0.54
C LEU A 416 -24.01 -9.08 -0.45
N ALA A 417 -24.13 -10.02 -1.38
CA ALA A 417 -25.00 -9.86 -2.56
C ALA A 417 -26.49 -9.81 -2.20
N ARG A 418 -26.96 -10.67 -1.29
CA ARG A 418 -28.36 -10.71 -0.85
C ARG A 418 -28.71 -9.46 -0.03
N ALA A 419 -27.81 -9.05 0.86
CA ALA A 419 -27.99 -7.83 1.64
C ALA A 419 -28.02 -6.59 0.73
N SER A 420 -27.14 -6.53 -0.28
CA SER A 420 -27.09 -5.44 -1.27
C SER A 420 -28.39 -5.36 -2.08
N GLU A 421 -28.89 -6.49 -2.59
CA GLU A 421 -30.12 -6.54 -3.40
C GLU A 421 -31.37 -6.19 -2.55
N ALA A 422 -31.38 -6.54 -1.27
CA ALA A 422 -32.50 -6.18 -0.37
C ALA A 422 -32.67 -4.68 -0.16
N LEU A 423 -31.66 -3.87 -0.44
CA LEU A 423 -31.70 -2.41 -0.37
C LEU A 423 -32.20 -1.78 -1.68
N ARG A 424 -32.06 -2.48 -2.80
CA ARG A 424 -32.38 -1.95 -4.12
C ARG A 424 -33.86 -1.63 -4.23
N GLY A 425 -34.16 -0.45 -4.76
CA GLY A 425 -35.52 0.04 -4.96
C GLY A 425 -36.21 0.57 -3.70
N CYS A 426 -35.57 0.48 -2.53
CA CYS A 426 -36.13 1.00 -1.29
C CYS A 426 -35.95 2.53 -1.18
N TRP A 427 -36.88 3.15 -0.45
CA TRP A 427 -36.78 4.58 -0.15
C TRP A 427 -35.86 4.85 1.02
N ILE A 428 -35.11 5.94 0.92
CA ILE A 428 -34.36 6.48 2.04
C ILE A 428 -35.22 7.54 2.71
N ASP A 429 -36.01 7.10 3.66
CA ASP A 429 -36.81 7.95 4.53
C ASP A 429 -36.79 7.41 5.97
N PRO A 430 -37.01 8.25 7.00
CA PRO A 430 -36.92 7.86 8.40
C PRO A 430 -37.87 6.75 8.84
N GLN A 431 -38.95 6.51 8.10
CA GLN A 431 -39.94 5.50 8.44
C GLN A 431 -39.64 4.12 7.82
N ALA A 432 -39.28 4.08 6.53
CA ALA A 432 -39.04 2.85 5.78
C ALA A 432 -37.61 2.31 5.96
N LEU A 433 -36.62 3.19 6.02
CA LEU A 433 -35.22 2.82 6.05
C LEU A 433 -34.81 1.91 7.23
N PRO A 434 -35.30 2.10 8.48
CA PRO A 434 -34.93 1.23 9.59
C PRO A 434 -35.37 -0.23 9.40
N GLN A 435 -36.52 -0.47 8.82
CA GLN A 435 -36.99 -1.83 8.54
C GLN A 435 -36.21 -2.48 7.40
N THR A 436 -35.94 -1.71 6.36
CA THR A 436 -35.09 -2.12 5.23
C THR A 436 -33.67 -2.48 5.68
N LEU A 437 -33.06 -1.63 6.51
CA LEU A 437 -31.73 -1.89 7.08
C LEU A 437 -31.73 -3.12 7.97
N ARG A 438 -32.74 -3.31 8.82
CA ARG A 438 -32.86 -4.51 9.68
C ARG A 438 -32.88 -5.79 8.85
N ARG A 439 -33.59 -5.79 7.71
CA ARG A 439 -33.63 -6.91 6.77
C ARG A 439 -32.26 -7.12 6.12
N ALA A 440 -31.62 -6.07 5.61
CA ALA A 440 -30.32 -6.16 4.96
C ALA A 440 -29.22 -6.63 5.92
N LEU A 441 -29.23 -6.14 7.18
CA LEU A 441 -28.32 -6.58 8.23
C LEU A 441 -28.51 -8.06 8.59
N GLY A 442 -29.76 -8.55 8.64
CA GLY A 442 -30.06 -9.97 8.84
C GLY A 442 -29.45 -10.83 7.72
N LEU A 443 -29.66 -10.44 6.46
CA LEU A 443 -29.08 -11.13 5.31
C LEU A 443 -27.55 -11.08 5.33
N ALA A 444 -26.93 -9.95 5.69
CA ALA A 444 -25.50 -9.84 5.83
C ALA A 444 -24.91 -10.81 6.88
N GLN A 445 -25.65 -11.03 7.99
CA GLN A 445 -25.27 -12.02 8.99
C GLN A 445 -25.34 -13.46 8.46
N GLU A 446 -26.36 -13.77 7.65
CA GLU A 446 -26.52 -15.10 7.03
C GLU A 446 -25.44 -15.37 5.96
N GLU A 447 -25.04 -14.37 5.19
CA GLU A 447 -23.98 -14.48 4.19
C GLU A 447 -22.59 -14.60 4.82
N SER A 448 -22.41 -14.16 6.07
CA SER A 448 -21.12 -14.15 6.76
C SER A 448 -20.84 -15.47 7.48
N VAL A 449 -19.62 -16.00 7.31
CA VAL A 449 -19.12 -17.23 7.96
C VAL A 449 -17.74 -17.02 8.60
N PRO A 450 -17.63 -16.08 9.56
CA PRO A 450 -16.35 -15.78 10.20
C PRO A 450 -15.86 -16.93 11.07
N ILE A 451 -14.54 -17.06 11.17
CA ILE A 451 -13.87 -17.98 12.09
C ILE A 451 -13.34 -17.22 13.31
N SER A 452 -13.23 -17.90 14.45
CA SER A 452 -12.51 -17.41 15.62
C SER A 452 -11.00 -17.54 15.40
N ASP A 453 -10.26 -16.46 15.61
CA ASP A 453 -8.81 -16.38 15.48
C ASP A 453 -8.21 -15.36 16.46
N VAL A 454 -6.90 -15.05 16.30
CA VAL A 454 -6.17 -14.08 17.14
C VAL A 454 -6.74 -12.65 17.08
N ARG A 455 -7.61 -12.34 16.11
CA ARG A 455 -8.24 -11.02 15.89
C ARG A 455 -9.64 -10.92 16.48
N GLY A 456 -10.20 -12.02 16.96
CA GLY A 456 -11.50 -12.04 17.62
C GLY A 456 -12.28 -13.32 17.38
N SER A 457 -13.29 -13.55 18.22
CA SER A 457 -14.22 -14.65 18.06
C SER A 457 -15.14 -14.44 16.85
N ALA A 458 -15.70 -15.53 16.31
CA ALA A 458 -16.67 -15.46 15.21
C ALA A 458 -17.89 -14.59 15.58
N SER A 459 -18.39 -14.69 16.83
CA SER A 459 -19.49 -13.88 17.32
C SER A 459 -19.13 -12.39 17.42
N TYR A 460 -17.91 -12.07 17.84
CA TYR A 460 -17.41 -10.70 17.85
C TYR A 460 -17.34 -10.12 16.43
N LYS A 461 -16.79 -10.87 15.49
CA LYS A 461 -16.69 -10.44 14.08
C LYS A 461 -18.06 -10.21 13.44
N ARG A 462 -19.07 -11.06 13.75
CA ARG A 462 -20.45 -10.82 13.31
C ARG A 462 -21.03 -9.53 13.87
N ARG A 463 -20.81 -9.24 15.15
CA ARG A 463 -21.23 -7.96 15.73
C ARG A 463 -20.54 -6.79 15.07
N LEU A 464 -19.21 -6.86 14.86
CA LEU A 464 -18.48 -5.81 14.17
C LEU A 464 -19.01 -5.54 12.77
N LEU A 465 -19.31 -6.58 11.98
CA LEU A 465 -19.91 -6.41 10.65
C LEU A 465 -21.20 -5.59 10.73
N LYS A 466 -22.09 -5.95 11.67
CA LYS A 466 -23.34 -5.23 11.88
C LYS A 466 -23.10 -3.76 12.22
N HIS A 467 -22.17 -3.49 13.15
CA HIS A 467 -21.83 -2.13 13.57
C HIS A 467 -21.22 -1.31 12.44
N LEU A 468 -20.29 -1.87 11.67
CA LEU A 468 -19.66 -1.18 10.53
C LEU A 468 -20.68 -0.82 9.45
N LEU A 469 -21.62 -1.73 9.13
CA LEU A 469 -22.66 -1.44 8.16
C LEU A 469 -23.62 -0.33 8.66
N VAL A 470 -24.05 -0.36 9.93
CA VAL A 470 -24.86 0.72 10.50
C VAL A 470 -24.12 2.04 10.49
N ALA A 471 -22.85 2.05 10.91
CA ALA A 471 -21.99 3.24 10.91
C ALA A 471 -21.84 3.83 9.49
N ALA A 472 -21.64 2.98 8.48
CA ALA A 472 -21.57 3.41 7.10
C ALA A 472 -22.86 4.10 6.63
N PHE A 473 -24.02 3.54 6.95
CA PHE A 473 -25.30 4.18 6.62
C PHE A 473 -25.50 5.51 7.36
N LEU A 474 -25.12 5.60 8.63
CA LEU A 474 -25.13 6.87 9.38
C LEU A 474 -24.24 7.95 8.75
N ARG A 475 -23.09 7.54 8.22
CA ARG A 475 -22.16 8.46 7.52
C ARG A 475 -22.71 8.92 6.18
N LEU A 476 -23.34 8.01 5.43
CA LEU A 476 -23.86 8.29 4.10
C LEU A 476 -25.21 9.00 4.13
N GLN A 477 -26.05 8.73 5.16
CA GLN A 477 -27.43 9.24 5.28
C GLN A 477 -27.70 9.72 6.72
N PRO A 478 -26.99 10.75 7.21
CA PRO A 478 -27.06 11.15 8.63
C PRO A 478 -28.38 11.79 9.03
N ARG A 479 -29.19 12.29 8.08
CA ARG A 479 -30.48 12.94 8.35
C ARG A 479 -31.64 11.94 8.43
N GLU A 480 -31.50 10.80 7.77
CA GLU A 480 -32.54 9.80 7.58
C GLU A 480 -32.49 8.68 8.63
N ILE A 481 -31.41 8.61 9.41
CA ILE A 481 -31.26 7.62 10.49
C ILE A 481 -31.00 8.36 11.81
N PRO A 482 -32.06 8.58 12.62
CA PRO A 482 -31.88 9.08 13.98
C PRO A 482 -31.00 8.15 14.82
N GLU A 483 -30.24 8.73 15.76
CA GLU A 483 -29.31 8.00 16.62
C GLU A 483 -30.02 6.86 17.40
N GLU A 484 -31.21 7.12 17.94
CA GLU A 484 -32.04 6.11 18.62
C GLU A 484 -32.38 4.93 17.72
N THR A 485 -32.65 5.19 16.44
CA THR A 485 -32.92 4.17 15.43
C THR A 485 -31.65 3.35 15.14
N ALA A 486 -30.52 3.98 15.04
CA ALA A 486 -29.24 3.30 14.84
C ALA A 486 -28.91 2.38 16.03
N LEU A 487 -29.11 2.84 17.26
CA LEU A 487 -28.94 2.05 18.48
C LEU A 487 -29.90 0.86 18.49
N ALA A 488 -31.19 1.07 18.19
CA ALA A 488 -32.17 -0.01 18.10
C ALA A 488 -31.87 -1.05 16.99
N LEU A 489 -31.18 -0.66 15.93
CA LEU A 489 -30.67 -1.58 14.93
C LEU A 489 -29.53 -2.46 15.47
N LEU A 490 -28.73 -1.96 16.40
CA LEU A 490 -27.60 -2.66 17.01
C LEU A 490 -28.04 -3.63 18.11
N ASP A 491 -29.09 -3.32 18.88
CA ASP A 491 -29.55 -4.09 20.05
C ASP A 491 -30.33 -5.38 19.71
N GLY A 492 -30.74 -5.59 18.46
CA GLY A 492 -31.47 -6.80 18.05
C GLY A 492 -30.59 -8.06 18.08
N PRO A 493 -31.18 -9.27 18.31
CA PRO A 493 -30.46 -10.52 18.39
C PRO A 493 -29.64 -10.76 17.12
N THR A 494 -28.35 -11.08 17.30
CA THR A 494 -27.52 -11.64 16.24
C THR A 494 -28.04 -13.03 15.92
N ALA A 495 -28.63 -13.23 14.74
CA ALA A 495 -29.13 -14.52 14.31
C ALA A 495 -28.03 -15.59 14.40
N GLY A 496 -28.28 -16.62 15.23
CA GLY A 496 -27.61 -17.91 15.16
C GLY A 496 -26.20 -18.01 15.74
N GLY A 497 -26.12 -18.32 17.01
CA GLY A 497 -25.04 -19.08 17.64
C GLY A 497 -25.59 -19.89 18.78
N PRO A 498 -25.35 -21.21 18.87
CA PRO A 498 -25.53 -21.92 20.12
C PRO A 498 -24.58 -21.35 21.16
N ALA A 499 -25.04 -21.34 22.42
CA ALA A 499 -24.34 -20.87 23.61
C ALA A 499 -23.01 -21.58 23.85
#